data_6563f6b8230558ad35c3b82a9a17268a
#
_entry.id   6563f6b8230558ad35c3b82a9a17268a
#
_cell.length_a   1.000
_cell.length_b   1.000
_cell.length_c   1.000
_cell.angle_alpha   90.00
_cell.angle_beta   90.00
_cell.angle_gamma   90.00
#
_symmetry.space_group_name_H-M   'P 1'
#
loop_
_entity.id
_entity.type
_entity.pdbx_description
1 polymer ?
#
loop_
_entity_poly.entity_id
_entity_poly.type
_entity_poly.pdbx_seq_one_letter_code
_entity_poly.pdbx_strand_id
1 'polypeptide(L)'
;MPAVQVTLHLPAALWHAVQALAPHEGDTNTVILRALEEYITATAKRRGHRAGKYQKLVKALRTPVSELHLSARPASALRTLNIRYVYDLVQKSPTDLFRLPNFGEKSLREVKAKLAALDLTLGMTLDDESYRAAVVATVAASIQAMKG
;
A
#
# COMPACT_ATOMS: atom_id res chain seq x y z
N MET A 1 -14.06 10.29 13.99
CA MET A 1 -12.86 9.49 13.68
C MET A 1 -11.83 9.70 14.78
N PRO A 2 -11.26 8.64 15.33
CA PRO A 2 -10.18 8.83 16.28
C PRO A 2 -9.01 9.53 15.59
N ALA A 3 -8.53 10.61 16.20
CA ALA A 3 -7.33 11.30 15.75
C ALA A 3 -6.12 10.38 15.95
N VAL A 4 -5.39 10.11 14.89
CA VAL A 4 -4.12 9.40 14.99
C VAL A 4 -3.06 10.44 15.37
N GLN A 5 -2.50 10.29 16.55
CA GLN A 5 -1.40 11.14 16.98
C GLN A 5 -0.10 10.63 16.38
N VAL A 6 0.47 11.40 15.45
CA VAL A 6 1.76 11.08 14.83
C VAL A 6 2.80 12.05 15.40
N THR A 7 3.83 11.49 16.01
CA THR A 7 4.98 12.30 16.46
C THR A 7 6.00 12.37 15.33
N LEU A 8 6.17 13.54 14.77
CA LEU A 8 7.15 13.82 13.73
C LEU A 8 8.41 14.41 14.34
N HIS A 9 9.55 13.77 14.10
CA HIS A 9 10.86 14.32 14.45
C HIS A 9 11.39 15.13 13.25
N LEU A 10 11.17 16.42 13.28
CA LEU A 10 11.65 17.32 12.24
C LEU A 10 13.03 17.89 12.63
N PRO A 11 13.99 17.92 11.70
CA PRO A 11 15.24 18.67 11.90
C PRO A 11 14.93 20.14 12.24
N ALA A 12 15.72 20.73 13.14
CA ALA A 12 15.49 22.10 13.59
C ALA A 12 15.38 23.12 12.44
N ALA A 13 16.17 22.96 11.39
CA ALA A 13 16.12 23.81 10.20
C ALA A 13 14.76 23.77 9.49
N LEU A 14 14.16 22.57 9.38
CA LEU A 14 12.82 22.41 8.81
C LEU A 14 11.73 22.97 9.71
N TRP A 15 11.89 22.83 11.03
CA TRP A 15 10.97 23.40 12.00
C TRP A 15 10.93 24.94 11.91
N HIS A 16 12.10 25.58 11.84
CA HIS A 16 12.19 27.03 11.66
C HIS A 16 11.59 27.49 10.33
N ALA A 17 11.79 26.73 9.25
CA ALA A 17 11.17 27.02 7.95
C ALA A 17 9.64 26.94 8.03
N VAL A 18 9.09 25.94 8.69
CA VAL A 18 7.65 25.78 8.89
C VAL A 18 7.08 26.95 9.71
N GLN A 19 7.78 27.35 10.78
CA GLN A 19 7.37 28.51 11.58
C GLN A 19 7.43 29.83 10.80
N ALA A 20 8.41 29.99 9.92
CA ALA A 20 8.52 31.16 9.06
C ALA A 20 7.40 31.25 8.01
N LEU A 21 6.88 30.11 7.58
CA LEU A 21 5.76 30.02 6.62
C LEU A 21 4.39 30.22 7.29
N ALA A 22 4.32 30.13 8.62
CA ALA A 22 3.09 30.31 9.40
C ALA A 22 3.20 31.52 10.34
N PRO A 23 3.35 32.76 9.84
CA PRO A 23 3.60 33.90 10.69
C PRO A 23 2.41 34.37 11.53
N HIS A 24 1.19 34.00 11.16
CA HIS A 24 -0.03 34.44 11.81
C HIS A 24 -1.13 33.41 11.75
N GLU A 25 -1.56 32.96 12.91
CA GLU A 25 -2.85 32.28 13.13
C GLU A 25 -3.16 31.06 12.22
N GLY A 26 -2.30 30.12 12.17
CA GLY A 26 -2.62 28.84 11.60
C GLY A 26 -2.17 27.75 12.54
N ASP A 27 -3.02 26.80 12.74
CA ASP A 27 -2.62 25.55 13.36
C ASP A 27 -1.39 25.02 12.59
N THR A 28 -0.26 24.90 13.29
CA THR A 28 1.00 24.39 12.72
C THR A 28 0.78 23.07 12.01
N ASN A 29 -0.18 22.28 12.45
CA ASN A 29 -0.59 21.03 11.81
C ASN A 29 -1.14 21.26 10.40
N THR A 30 -1.92 22.32 10.20
CA THR A 30 -2.47 22.66 8.87
C THR A 30 -1.37 23.02 7.89
N VAL A 31 -0.35 23.76 8.33
CA VAL A 31 0.80 24.12 7.49
C VAL A 31 1.63 22.89 7.14
N ILE A 32 1.89 22.01 8.11
CA ILE A 32 2.61 20.75 7.89
C ILE A 32 1.85 19.85 6.92
N LEU A 33 0.54 19.68 7.10
CA LEU A 33 -0.30 18.89 6.21
C LEU A 33 -0.30 19.44 4.78
N ARG A 34 -0.39 20.77 4.64
CA ARG A 34 -0.34 21.41 3.33
C ARG A 34 1.03 21.24 2.66
N ALA A 35 2.12 21.41 3.40
CA ALA A 35 3.47 21.20 2.88
C ALA A 35 3.71 19.73 2.45
N LEU A 36 3.23 18.78 3.25
CA LEU A 36 3.26 17.37 2.90
C LEU A 36 2.43 17.07 1.65
N GLU A 37 1.26 17.66 1.54
CA GLU A 37 0.39 17.50 0.37
C GLU A 37 1.04 18.05 -0.90
N GLU A 38 1.62 19.24 -0.83
CA GLU A 38 2.36 19.84 -1.96
C GLU A 38 3.57 19.01 -2.34
N TYR A 39 4.33 18.51 -1.37
CA TYR A 39 5.46 17.61 -1.61
C TYR A 39 5.03 16.29 -2.27
N ILE A 40 3.97 15.68 -1.77
CA ILE A 40 3.41 14.44 -2.33
C ILE A 40 2.92 14.67 -3.76
N THR A 41 2.20 15.77 -4.00
CA THR A 41 1.68 16.13 -5.32
C THR A 41 2.80 16.44 -6.30
N ALA A 42 3.80 17.21 -5.90
CA ALA A 42 4.96 17.52 -6.73
C ALA A 42 5.79 16.27 -7.06
N THR A 43 5.97 15.38 -6.09
CA THR A 43 6.68 14.12 -6.29
C THR A 43 5.91 13.17 -7.19
N ALA A 44 4.59 13.08 -7.01
CA ALA A 44 3.71 12.31 -7.88
C ALA A 44 3.72 12.84 -9.32
N LYS A 45 3.71 14.16 -9.50
CA LYS A 45 3.77 14.80 -10.83
C LYS A 45 5.12 14.58 -11.53
N ARG A 46 6.23 14.63 -10.79
CA ARG A 46 7.57 14.32 -11.34
C ARG A 46 7.71 12.84 -11.73
N ARG A 47 7.00 11.96 -11.04
CA ARG A 47 6.96 10.52 -11.30
C ARG A 47 5.76 10.10 -12.16
N GLY A 48 5.12 11.05 -12.86
CA GLY A 48 3.81 10.95 -13.51
C GLY A 48 3.51 9.70 -14.33
N HIS A 49 4.54 9.07 -14.92
CA HIS A 49 4.36 7.78 -15.60
C HIS A 49 4.33 6.58 -14.65
N ARG A 50 4.88 6.73 -13.44
CA ARG A 50 4.89 5.67 -12.42
C ARG A 50 3.66 5.70 -11.53
N ALA A 51 3.02 6.87 -11.35
CA ALA A 51 1.89 7.04 -10.43
C ALA A 51 0.71 6.13 -10.79
N GLY A 52 0.33 6.03 -12.06
CA GLY A 52 -0.74 5.15 -12.51
C GLY A 52 -0.44 3.67 -12.27
N LYS A 53 0.80 3.27 -12.49
CA LYS A 53 1.26 1.90 -12.22
C LYS A 53 1.23 1.58 -10.72
N TYR A 54 1.65 2.52 -9.89
CA TYR A 54 1.61 2.36 -8.43
C TYR A 54 0.19 2.31 -7.90
N GLN A 55 -0.72 3.14 -8.40
CA GLN A 55 -2.14 3.09 -8.01
C GLN A 55 -2.78 1.75 -8.34
N LYS A 56 -2.50 1.21 -9.52
CA LYS A 56 -2.96 -0.12 -9.94
C LYS A 56 -2.39 -1.21 -9.03
N LEU A 57 -1.10 -1.12 -8.71
CA LEU A 57 -0.42 -2.04 -7.80
C LEU A 57 -1.04 -1.99 -6.38
N VAL A 58 -1.23 -0.80 -5.84
CA VAL A 58 -1.84 -0.61 -4.51
C VAL A 58 -3.25 -1.19 -4.46
N LYS A 59 -4.05 -0.90 -5.48
CA LYS A 59 -5.41 -1.44 -5.59
C LYS A 59 -5.40 -2.97 -5.61
N ALA A 60 -4.50 -3.55 -6.41
CA ALA A 60 -4.36 -5.01 -6.49
C ALA A 60 -3.92 -5.62 -5.15
N LEU A 61 -2.93 -5.02 -4.48
CA LEU A 61 -2.44 -5.49 -3.17
C LEU A 61 -3.48 -5.40 -2.06
N ARG A 62 -4.37 -4.44 -2.11
CA ARG A 62 -5.46 -4.26 -1.15
C ARG A 62 -6.68 -5.13 -1.44
N THR A 63 -6.71 -5.82 -2.54
CA THR A 63 -7.80 -6.73 -2.90
C THR A 63 -7.87 -7.87 -1.89
N PRO A 64 -9.05 -8.14 -1.29
CA PRO A 64 -9.21 -9.33 -0.46
C PRO A 64 -9.01 -10.61 -1.27
N VAL A 65 -8.39 -11.60 -0.67
CA VAL A 65 -8.19 -12.92 -1.32
C VAL A 65 -9.51 -13.56 -1.75
N SER A 66 -10.59 -13.27 -1.02
CA SER A 66 -11.93 -13.73 -1.37
C SER A 66 -12.40 -13.24 -2.76
N GLU A 67 -11.96 -12.08 -3.19
CA GLU A 67 -12.28 -11.53 -4.52
C GLU A 67 -11.50 -12.17 -5.67
N LEU A 68 -10.49 -12.96 -5.38
CA LEU A 68 -9.77 -13.75 -6.39
C LEU A 68 -10.59 -14.92 -6.93
N HIS A 69 -11.71 -15.24 -6.29
CA HIS A 69 -12.57 -16.36 -6.66
C HIS A 69 -11.81 -17.69 -6.80
N LEU A 70 -10.96 -17.97 -5.82
CA LEU A 70 -10.22 -19.22 -5.74
C LEU A 70 -11.18 -20.39 -5.43
N SER A 71 -10.85 -21.58 -5.94
CA SER A 71 -11.58 -22.79 -5.56
C SER A 71 -11.44 -23.06 -4.05
N ALA A 72 -12.27 -23.95 -3.53
CA ALA A 72 -12.39 -24.20 -2.09
C ALA A 72 -11.06 -24.62 -1.43
N ARG A 73 -10.26 -25.43 -2.09
CA ARG A 73 -8.99 -25.94 -1.55
C ARG A 73 -7.95 -24.83 -1.32
N PRO A 74 -7.54 -24.06 -2.32
CA PRO A 74 -6.60 -22.96 -2.09
C PRO A 74 -7.17 -21.89 -1.16
N ALA A 75 -8.44 -21.55 -1.28
CA ALA A 75 -9.08 -20.57 -0.40
C ALA A 75 -9.01 -20.99 1.07
N SER A 76 -9.32 -22.25 1.35
CA SER A 76 -9.27 -22.81 2.71
C SER A 76 -7.85 -22.87 3.25
N ALA A 77 -6.88 -23.26 2.42
CA ALA A 77 -5.48 -23.32 2.79
C ALA A 77 -4.93 -21.93 3.15
N LEU A 78 -5.26 -20.91 2.37
CA LEU A 78 -4.84 -19.53 2.63
C LEU A 78 -5.44 -18.97 3.92
N ARG A 79 -6.65 -19.35 4.27
CA ARG A 79 -7.27 -19.00 5.57
C ARG A 79 -6.49 -19.59 6.74
N THR A 80 -5.95 -20.77 6.61
CA THR A 80 -5.15 -21.41 7.66
C THR A 80 -3.90 -20.60 7.99
N LEU A 81 -3.30 -19.94 7.00
CA LEU A 81 -2.18 -19.00 7.21
C LEU A 81 -2.62 -17.57 7.57
N ASN A 82 -3.92 -17.35 7.77
CA ASN A 82 -4.48 -16.03 8.03
C ASN A 82 -4.16 -15.00 6.92
N ILE A 83 -4.03 -15.48 5.69
CA ILE A 83 -3.84 -14.64 4.51
C ILE A 83 -5.19 -14.07 4.09
N ARG A 84 -5.39 -12.78 4.29
CA ARG A 84 -6.65 -12.09 4.01
C ARG A 84 -6.61 -11.24 2.74
N TYR A 85 -5.46 -10.68 2.43
CA TYR A 85 -5.27 -9.76 1.32
C TYR A 85 -4.21 -10.28 0.36
N VAL A 86 -4.29 -9.83 -0.88
CA VAL A 86 -3.28 -10.12 -1.90
C VAL A 86 -1.89 -9.68 -1.46
N TYR A 87 -1.80 -8.60 -0.71
CA TYR A 87 -0.56 -8.13 -0.07
C TYR A 87 0.16 -9.23 0.74
N ASP A 88 -0.59 -9.96 1.55
CA ASP A 88 -0.03 -11.05 2.34
C ASP A 88 0.38 -12.23 1.47
N LEU A 89 -0.42 -12.50 0.43
CA LEU A 89 -0.21 -13.63 -0.47
C LEU A 89 1.05 -13.50 -1.32
N VAL A 90 1.30 -12.34 -1.90
CA VAL A 90 2.46 -12.12 -2.79
C VAL A 90 3.80 -12.20 -2.07
N GLN A 91 3.81 -12.01 -0.77
CA GLN A 91 5.00 -12.15 0.06
C GLN A 91 5.37 -13.60 0.35
N LYS A 92 4.45 -14.53 0.11
CA LYS A 92 4.69 -15.97 0.29
C LYS A 92 5.39 -16.54 -0.94
N SER A 93 6.34 -17.43 -0.69
CA SER A 93 6.97 -18.20 -1.76
C SER A 93 6.09 -19.40 -2.15
N PRO A 94 6.26 -19.96 -3.37
CA PRO A 94 5.60 -21.22 -3.72
C PRO A 94 5.89 -22.33 -2.71
N THR A 95 7.10 -22.39 -2.17
CA THR A 95 7.51 -23.37 -1.16
C THR A 95 6.71 -23.25 0.13
N ASP A 96 6.43 -22.00 0.56
CA ASP A 96 5.62 -21.76 1.76
C ASP A 96 4.19 -22.28 1.59
N LEU A 97 3.64 -22.11 0.39
CA LEU A 97 2.30 -22.58 0.07
C LEU A 97 2.23 -24.10 -0.04
N PHE A 98 3.27 -24.75 -0.56
CA PHE A 98 3.32 -26.21 -0.61
C PHE A 98 3.37 -26.90 0.76
N ARG A 99 3.80 -26.18 1.79
CA ARG A 99 3.79 -26.68 3.18
C ARG A 99 2.39 -26.75 3.77
N LEU A 100 1.42 -26.12 3.11
CA LEU A 100 0.04 -26.16 3.58
C LEU A 100 -0.61 -27.51 3.31
N PRO A 101 -1.41 -28.04 4.24
CA PRO A 101 -2.15 -29.25 4.01
C PRO A 101 -3.15 -29.06 2.86
N ASN A 102 -3.28 -30.06 2.01
CA ASN A 102 -4.17 -30.06 0.84
C ASN A 102 -3.87 -28.98 -0.21
N PHE A 103 -2.68 -28.42 -0.21
CA PHE A 103 -2.23 -27.46 -1.21
C PHE A 103 -1.23 -28.16 -2.17
N GLY A 104 -1.63 -28.39 -3.38
CA GLY A 104 -0.83 -29.03 -4.41
C GLY A 104 -0.53 -28.14 -5.60
N GLU A 105 0.07 -28.69 -6.65
CA GLU A 105 0.41 -27.97 -7.88
C GLU A 105 -0.78 -27.31 -8.55
N LYS A 106 -1.93 -27.98 -8.55
CA LYS A 106 -3.16 -27.44 -9.14
C LYS A 106 -3.60 -26.16 -8.43
N SER A 107 -3.57 -26.17 -7.10
CA SER A 107 -3.87 -24.98 -6.28
C SER A 107 -2.86 -23.87 -6.52
N LEU A 108 -1.57 -24.20 -6.64
CA LEU A 108 -0.53 -23.24 -6.94
C LEU A 108 -0.70 -22.59 -8.31
N ARG A 109 -1.02 -23.36 -9.33
CA ARG A 109 -1.31 -22.84 -10.68
C ARG A 109 -2.49 -21.89 -10.68
N GLU A 110 -3.54 -22.22 -9.96
CA GLU A 110 -4.72 -21.37 -9.83
C GLU A 110 -4.37 -20.04 -9.17
N VAL A 111 -3.65 -20.06 -8.06
CA VAL A 111 -3.18 -18.86 -7.37
C VAL A 111 -2.30 -18.00 -8.28
N LYS A 112 -1.32 -18.61 -8.95
CA LYS A 112 -0.45 -17.92 -9.91
C LYS A 112 -1.24 -17.28 -11.05
N ALA A 113 -2.22 -17.98 -11.61
CA ALA A 113 -3.05 -17.47 -12.69
C ALA A 113 -3.88 -16.24 -12.23
N LYS A 114 -4.44 -16.30 -11.03
CA LYS A 114 -5.20 -15.18 -10.47
C LYS A 114 -4.31 -13.96 -10.18
N LEU A 115 -3.10 -14.18 -9.67
CA LEU A 115 -2.14 -13.10 -9.45
C LEU A 115 -1.62 -12.52 -10.78
N ALA A 116 -1.37 -13.36 -11.78
CA ALA A 116 -0.95 -12.89 -13.10
C ALA A 116 -2.00 -11.97 -13.76
N ALA A 117 -3.29 -12.22 -13.53
CA ALA A 117 -4.36 -11.34 -13.97
C ALA A 117 -4.29 -9.94 -13.34
N LEU A 118 -3.63 -9.82 -12.20
CA LEU A 118 -3.36 -8.55 -11.50
C LEU A 118 -1.94 -8.02 -11.77
N ASP A 119 -1.21 -8.61 -12.68
CA ASP A 119 0.21 -8.31 -12.96
C ASP A 119 1.12 -8.54 -11.73
N LEU A 120 0.78 -9.54 -10.90
CA LEU A 120 1.50 -9.89 -9.68
C LEU A 120 2.08 -11.31 -9.76
N THR A 121 3.08 -11.56 -8.94
CA THR A 121 3.72 -12.88 -8.80
C THR A 121 3.92 -13.23 -7.32
N LEU A 122 4.05 -14.52 -7.03
CA LEU A 122 4.44 -14.97 -5.70
C LEU A 122 5.93 -14.68 -5.42
N GLY A 123 6.26 -14.51 -4.16
CA GLY A 123 7.63 -14.24 -3.73
C GLY A 123 8.11 -12.84 -4.07
N MET A 124 7.19 -11.91 -4.26
CA MET A 124 7.56 -10.50 -4.46
C MET A 124 8.19 -9.95 -3.18
N THR A 125 9.39 -9.42 -3.32
CA THR A 125 9.92 -8.54 -2.31
C THR A 125 9.31 -7.16 -2.55
N LEU A 126 8.40 -6.78 -1.70
CA LEU A 126 7.94 -5.40 -1.68
C LEU A 126 9.06 -4.59 -1.05
N ASP A 127 9.95 -4.08 -1.90
CA ASP A 127 11.00 -3.21 -1.44
C ASP A 127 10.38 -1.98 -0.74
N ASP A 128 11.11 -1.45 0.20
CA ASP A 128 10.66 -0.29 0.98
C ASP A 128 10.20 0.88 0.10
N GLU A 129 10.77 1.02 -1.09
CA GLU A 129 10.43 2.09 -2.02
C GLU A 129 9.07 1.88 -2.67
N SER A 130 8.79 0.68 -3.15
CA SER A 130 7.47 0.33 -3.71
C SER A 130 6.37 0.38 -2.66
N TYR A 131 6.66 -0.09 -1.45
CA TYR A 131 5.73 -0.03 -0.34
C TYR A 131 5.46 1.41 0.10
N ARG A 132 6.51 2.23 0.26
CA ARG A 132 6.36 3.65 0.58
C ARG A 132 5.57 4.40 -0.48
N ALA A 133 5.85 4.17 -1.76
CA ALA A 133 5.10 4.76 -2.85
C ALA A 133 3.62 4.34 -2.82
N ALA A 134 3.34 3.08 -2.50
CA ALA A 134 1.99 2.57 -2.36
C ALA A 134 1.25 3.21 -1.18
N VAL A 135 1.90 3.32 -0.02
CA VAL A 135 1.35 3.96 1.17
C VAL A 135 1.11 5.45 0.92
N VAL A 136 2.07 6.15 0.32
CA VAL A 136 1.96 7.57 -0.04
C VAL A 136 0.79 7.81 -1.00
N ALA A 137 0.64 6.99 -2.03
CA ALA A 137 -0.47 7.09 -2.98
C ALA A 137 -1.83 6.86 -2.29
N THR A 138 -1.89 5.92 -1.34
CA THR A 138 -3.11 5.64 -0.56
C THR A 138 -3.48 6.81 0.34
N VAL A 139 -2.50 7.38 1.04
CA VAL A 139 -2.69 8.54 1.91
C VAL A 139 -3.12 9.75 1.09
N ALA A 140 -2.48 10.01 -0.04
CA ALA A 140 -2.84 11.11 -0.94
C ALA A 140 -4.28 10.97 -1.47
N ALA A 141 -4.68 9.77 -1.88
CA ALA A 141 -6.05 9.50 -2.31
C ALA A 141 -7.07 9.71 -1.20
N SER A 142 -6.73 9.30 0.03
CA SER A 142 -7.58 9.51 1.21
C SER A 142 -7.74 10.99 1.55
N ILE A 143 -6.67 11.78 1.46
CA ILE A 143 -6.70 13.23 1.69
C ILE A 143 -7.57 13.92 0.62
N GLN A 144 -7.43 13.55 -0.65
CA GLN A 144 -8.27 14.09 -1.72
C GLN A 144 -9.74 13.75 -1.54
N ALA A 145 -10.07 12.54 -1.11
CA ALA A 145 -11.44 12.13 -0.81
C ALA A 145 -12.04 12.94 0.34
N MET A 146 -11.24 13.38 1.31
CA MET A 146 -11.68 14.22 2.43
C MET A 146 -11.91 15.68 2.03
N LYS A 147 -11.35 16.15 0.91
CA LYS A 147 -11.51 17.51 0.39
C LYS A 147 -12.69 17.67 -0.58
N GLY A 148 -13.21 16.57 -1.08
CA GLY A 148 -14.39 16.57 -1.95
C GLY A 148 -15.70 16.72 -1.13
#